data_d694cf50d56427b5fe878374b286a139
#
_entry.id   d694cf50d56427b5fe878374b286a139
#
_cell.length_a   1.000
_cell.length_b   1.000
_cell.length_c   1.000
_cell.angle_alpha   90.00
_cell.angle_beta   90.00
_cell.angle_gamma   90.00
#
_symmetry.space_group_name_H-M   'P 1'
#
loop_
_entity.id
_entity.type
_entity.pdbx_description
1 polymer ?
#
loop_
_entity_poly.entity_id
_entity_poly.type
_entity_poly.pdbx_seq_one_letter_code
_entity_poly.pdbx_strand_id
1 'polypeptide(L)'
;MNEYEIAGIENIARGVCVVDGKVLLCKPKGGSYAYLPGGHIEFGETGRQALEREIREEMGLESAAGDFLGVVESQFEQHGKPHAEINLIYRLTLKPSNLQTPPSLESWIEFEWHDVADLDNVNLLPAEMKEYVSR
;
A
#
# COMPACT_ATOMS: atom_id res chain seq x y z
N MET A 1 8.33 10.04 -29.30
CA MET A 1 7.66 9.33 -28.21
C MET A 1 6.84 10.34 -27.42
N ASN A 2 5.55 10.12 -27.26
CA ASN A 2 4.70 10.99 -26.47
C ASN A 2 4.69 10.55 -25.00
N GLU A 3 4.14 11.37 -24.14
CA GLU A 3 4.15 11.09 -22.69
C GLU A 3 3.36 9.83 -22.29
N TYR A 4 2.37 9.41 -23.10
CA TYR A 4 1.62 8.20 -22.81
C TYR A 4 2.44 6.94 -23.02
N GLU A 5 3.37 6.96 -23.95
CA GLU A 5 4.28 5.85 -24.18
C GLU A 5 5.25 5.66 -23.02
N ILE A 6 5.59 6.76 -22.34
CA ILE A 6 6.50 6.74 -21.21
C ILE A 6 5.75 6.40 -19.92
N ALA A 7 4.53 6.96 -19.75
CA ALA A 7 3.78 6.83 -18.52
C ALA A 7 3.39 5.38 -18.21
N GLY A 8 2.87 4.66 -19.20
CA GLY A 8 2.43 3.28 -19.00
C GLY A 8 1.37 3.13 -17.93
N ILE A 9 0.94 1.90 -17.70
CA ILE A 9 0.04 1.53 -16.60
C ILE A 9 0.89 0.85 -15.54
N GLU A 10 0.85 1.38 -14.32
CA GLU A 10 1.62 0.84 -13.20
C GLU A 10 0.81 -0.23 -12.49
N ASN A 11 1.42 -1.38 -12.27
CA ASN A 11 0.82 -2.49 -11.54
C ASN A 11 1.40 -2.50 -10.13
N ILE A 12 0.52 -2.37 -9.12
CA ILE A 12 0.94 -2.18 -7.74
C ILE A 12 0.29 -3.24 -6.86
N ALA A 13 1.05 -3.79 -5.93
CA ALA A 13 0.54 -4.69 -4.90
C ALA A 13 0.41 -3.91 -3.59
N ARG A 14 -0.76 -4.00 -2.94
CA ARG A 14 -1.05 -3.32 -1.68
C ARG A 14 -1.50 -4.32 -0.63
N GLY A 15 -1.11 -4.08 0.62
CA GLY A 15 -1.43 -4.97 1.72
C GLY A 15 -2.39 -4.38 2.73
N VAL A 16 -3.40 -5.17 3.11
CA VAL A 16 -4.29 -4.87 4.23
C VAL A 16 -3.80 -5.68 5.43
N CYS A 17 -3.15 -5.01 6.36
CA CYS A 17 -2.63 -5.60 7.58
C CYS A 17 -3.44 -5.09 8.76
N VAL A 18 -4.28 -5.95 9.34
CA VAL A 18 -5.15 -5.59 10.47
C VAL A 18 -4.76 -6.44 11.67
N VAL A 19 -4.48 -5.79 12.80
CA VAL A 19 -4.17 -6.43 14.07
C VAL A 19 -5.00 -5.74 15.15
N ASP A 20 -5.76 -6.49 15.91
CA ASP A 20 -6.57 -5.98 17.03
C ASP A 20 -7.41 -4.75 16.66
N GLY A 21 -8.07 -4.80 15.50
CA GLY A 21 -8.94 -3.74 15.03
C GLY A 21 -8.24 -2.51 14.47
N LYS A 22 -6.93 -2.58 14.28
CA LYS A 22 -6.14 -1.49 13.72
C LYS A 22 -5.51 -1.90 12.39
N VAL A 23 -5.51 -0.99 11.44
CA VAL A 23 -4.90 -1.19 10.11
C VAL A 23 -3.59 -0.42 10.01
N LEU A 24 -2.60 -1.05 9.40
CA LEU A 24 -1.31 -0.42 9.15
C LEU A 24 -1.39 0.45 7.90
N LEU A 25 -1.05 1.72 8.05
CA LEU A 25 -1.04 2.68 6.97
C LEU A 25 0.36 3.25 6.78
N CYS A 26 0.65 3.64 5.55
CA CYS A 26 1.87 4.31 5.16
C CYS A 26 1.52 5.74 4.77
N LYS A 27 2.35 6.68 5.14
CA LYS A 27 2.14 8.07 4.70
C LYS A 27 3.46 8.79 4.46
N PRO A 28 3.49 9.76 3.54
CA PRO A 28 4.66 10.61 3.38
C PRO A 28 4.89 11.42 4.66
N LYS A 29 6.14 11.61 5.05
CA LYS A 29 6.47 12.45 6.21
C LYS A 29 5.93 13.86 6.00
N GLY A 30 5.15 14.33 6.97
CA GLY A 30 4.51 15.64 6.89
C GLY A 30 3.36 15.71 5.91
N GLY A 31 2.97 14.60 5.31
CA GLY A 31 1.87 14.56 4.35
C GLY A 31 0.52 14.50 5.03
N SER A 32 -0.52 14.86 4.26
CA SER A 32 -1.91 14.92 4.73
C SER A 32 -2.74 13.72 4.28
N TYR A 33 -2.13 12.73 3.63
CA TYR A 33 -2.82 11.55 3.14
C TYR A 33 -2.07 10.28 3.54
N ALA A 34 -2.76 9.16 3.45
CA ALA A 34 -2.20 7.85 3.74
C ALA A 34 -2.53 6.88 2.60
N TYR A 35 -1.81 5.78 2.56
CA TYR A 35 -2.05 4.71 1.61
C TYR A 35 -1.67 3.37 2.25
N LEU A 36 -2.12 2.29 1.62
CA LEU A 36 -1.77 0.95 2.09
C LEU A 36 -0.31 0.65 1.74
N PRO A 37 0.41 -0.08 2.60
CA PRO A 37 1.78 -0.49 2.29
C PRO A 37 1.87 -1.32 1.02
N GLY A 38 2.97 -1.21 0.31
CA GLY A 38 3.22 -1.98 -0.89
C GLY A 38 3.99 -1.19 -1.92
N GLY A 39 3.94 -1.63 -3.16
CA GLY A 39 4.65 -0.97 -4.25
C GLY A 39 4.52 -1.71 -5.57
N HIS A 40 5.36 -1.31 -6.51
CA HIS A 40 5.29 -1.80 -7.88
C HIS A 40 5.61 -3.28 -8.01
N ILE A 41 4.81 -3.97 -8.84
CA ILE A 41 5.10 -5.35 -9.23
C ILE A 41 6.12 -5.28 -10.35
N GLU A 42 7.23 -5.98 -10.16
CA GLU A 42 8.30 -6.02 -11.16
C GLU A 42 8.13 -7.23 -12.08
N PHE A 43 8.75 -7.15 -13.24
CA PHE A 43 8.74 -8.25 -14.18
C PHE A 43 9.32 -9.51 -13.52
N GLY A 44 8.61 -10.61 -13.66
CA GLY A 44 9.06 -11.89 -13.13
C GLY A 44 8.56 -12.23 -11.73
N GLU A 45 7.79 -11.34 -11.09
CA GLU A 45 7.23 -11.64 -9.78
C GLU A 45 5.70 -11.59 -9.81
N THR A 46 5.08 -12.35 -8.91
CA THR A 46 3.65 -12.26 -8.68
C THR A 46 3.34 -11.05 -7.79
N GLY A 47 2.06 -10.67 -7.70
CA GLY A 47 1.65 -9.61 -6.79
C GLY A 47 1.99 -9.92 -5.34
N ARG A 48 1.81 -11.16 -4.89
CA ARG A 48 2.18 -11.57 -3.53
C ARG A 48 3.68 -11.44 -3.28
N GLN A 49 4.49 -11.89 -4.23
CA GLN A 49 5.94 -11.78 -4.13
C GLN A 49 6.39 -10.32 -4.09
N ALA A 50 5.78 -9.47 -4.92
CA ALA A 50 6.06 -8.04 -4.94
C ALA A 50 5.74 -7.41 -3.59
N LEU A 51 4.59 -7.72 -3.02
CA LEU A 51 4.19 -7.16 -1.73
C LEU A 51 5.18 -7.54 -0.64
N GLU A 52 5.55 -8.82 -0.55
CA GLU A 52 6.49 -9.29 0.46
C GLU A 52 7.86 -8.64 0.29
N ARG A 53 8.32 -8.47 -0.95
CA ARG A 53 9.57 -7.78 -1.25
C ARG A 53 9.52 -6.31 -0.83
N GLU A 54 8.43 -5.62 -1.16
CA GLU A 54 8.27 -4.21 -0.80
C GLU A 54 8.25 -4.01 0.72
N ILE A 55 7.59 -4.90 1.46
CA ILE A 55 7.59 -4.83 2.92
C ILE A 55 9.00 -5.01 3.47
N ARG A 56 9.77 -5.92 2.92
CA ARG A 56 11.17 -6.11 3.33
C ARG A 56 12.01 -4.87 3.05
N GLU A 57 11.82 -4.26 1.89
CA GLU A 57 12.56 -3.05 1.52
C GLU A 57 12.18 -1.84 2.37
N GLU A 58 10.90 -1.67 2.65
CA GLU A 58 10.40 -0.50 3.35
C GLU A 58 10.54 -0.59 4.87
N MET A 59 10.39 -1.78 5.43
CA MET A 59 10.33 -2.01 6.88
C MET A 59 11.46 -2.88 7.42
N GLY A 60 12.12 -3.64 6.56
CA GLY A 60 13.11 -4.63 7.00
C GLY A 60 12.49 -5.84 7.68
N LEU A 61 11.19 -6.06 7.50
CA LEU A 61 10.46 -7.16 8.13
C LEU A 61 10.07 -8.21 7.10
N GLU A 62 9.98 -9.45 7.56
CA GLU A 62 9.35 -10.52 6.79
C GLU A 62 7.83 -10.41 6.92
N SER A 63 7.13 -10.89 5.91
CA SER A 63 5.67 -10.86 5.89
C SER A 63 5.12 -12.01 5.06
N ALA A 64 3.83 -12.24 5.18
CA ALA A 64 3.10 -13.19 4.35
C ALA A 64 1.94 -12.46 3.66
N ALA A 65 1.95 -12.48 2.34
CA ALA A 65 0.83 -12.01 1.53
C ALA A 65 -0.15 -13.17 1.38
N GLY A 66 -1.37 -12.97 1.82
CA GLY A 66 -2.43 -13.99 1.86
C GLY A 66 -3.47 -13.80 0.78
N ASP A 67 -4.74 -13.86 1.19
CA ASP A 67 -5.88 -13.83 0.28
C ASP A 67 -5.90 -12.58 -0.58
N PHE A 68 -6.21 -12.77 -1.85
CA PHE A 68 -6.49 -11.68 -2.77
C PHE A 68 -7.85 -11.08 -2.46
N LEU A 69 -7.90 -9.78 -2.19
CA LEU A 69 -9.13 -9.11 -1.78
C LEU A 69 -9.83 -8.40 -2.92
N GLY A 70 -9.09 -7.90 -3.90
CA GLY A 70 -9.68 -7.21 -5.03
C GLY A 70 -8.72 -6.28 -5.75
N VAL A 71 -9.28 -5.49 -6.65
CA VAL A 71 -8.54 -4.57 -7.51
C VAL A 71 -9.15 -3.17 -7.37
N VAL A 72 -8.30 -2.18 -7.25
CA VAL A 72 -8.70 -0.77 -7.32
C VAL A 72 -7.90 -0.10 -8.43
N GLU A 73 -8.61 0.44 -9.40
CA GLU A 73 -7.98 1.25 -10.45
C GLU A 73 -7.93 2.71 -9.97
N SER A 74 -6.83 3.39 -10.28
CA SER A 74 -6.63 4.77 -9.87
C SER A 74 -5.97 5.54 -10.99
N GLN A 75 -6.44 6.76 -11.23
CA GLN A 75 -5.84 7.68 -12.19
C GLN A 75 -5.68 9.01 -11.50
N PHE A 76 -4.52 9.62 -11.65
CA PHE A 76 -4.22 10.91 -11.04
C PHE A 76 -3.11 11.60 -11.81
N GLU A 77 -2.91 12.86 -11.50
CA GLU A 77 -1.84 13.66 -12.05
C GLU A 77 -0.86 14.02 -10.94
N GLN A 78 0.42 13.83 -11.20
CA GLN A 78 1.47 14.14 -10.24
C GLN A 78 2.64 14.78 -10.99
N HIS A 79 3.08 15.94 -10.51
CA HIS A 79 4.17 16.71 -11.14
C HIS A 79 3.90 16.98 -12.62
N GLY A 80 2.63 17.25 -12.95
CA GLY A 80 2.22 17.54 -14.33
C GLY A 80 2.15 16.33 -15.24
N LYS A 81 2.28 15.11 -14.71
CA LYS A 81 2.25 13.88 -15.49
C LYS A 81 1.04 13.02 -15.12
N PRO A 82 0.37 12.43 -16.12
CA PRO A 82 -0.72 11.51 -15.84
C PRO A 82 -0.17 10.18 -15.33
N HIS A 83 -0.85 9.62 -14.33
CA HIS A 83 -0.55 8.30 -13.78
C HIS A 83 -1.80 7.44 -13.83
N ALA A 84 -1.63 6.18 -14.18
CA ALA A 84 -2.68 5.18 -14.11
C ALA A 84 -2.14 3.97 -13.37
N GLU A 85 -2.88 3.49 -12.37
CA GLU A 85 -2.47 2.37 -11.54
C GLU A 85 -3.55 1.30 -11.50
N ILE A 86 -3.10 0.05 -11.49
CA ILE A 86 -3.94 -1.09 -11.14
C ILE A 86 -3.38 -1.61 -9.83
N ASN A 87 -4.17 -1.48 -8.76
CA ASN A 87 -3.77 -1.91 -7.43
C ASN A 87 -4.39 -3.26 -7.12
N LEU A 88 -3.54 -4.27 -6.95
CA LEU A 88 -3.95 -5.60 -6.49
C LEU A 88 -3.85 -5.61 -4.97
N ILE A 89 -4.94 -5.95 -4.30
CA ILE A 89 -5.03 -5.85 -2.84
C ILE A 89 -5.04 -7.22 -2.22
N TYR A 90 -4.15 -7.45 -1.24
CA TYR A 90 -3.99 -8.72 -0.55
C TYR A 90 -4.05 -8.51 0.95
N ARG A 91 -4.46 -9.54 1.68
CA ARG A 91 -4.23 -9.60 3.11
C ARG A 91 -2.73 -9.67 3.37
N LEU A 92 -2.29 -8.96 4.39
CA LEU A 92 -0.87 -8.93 4.76
C LEU A 92 -0.73 -9.23 6.25
N THR A 93 0.18 -10.15 6.57
CA THR A 93 0.54 -10.45 7.95
C THR A 93 2.02 -10.18 8.12
N LEU A 94 2.36 -9.32 9.08
CA LEU A 94 3.76 -9.07 9.42
C LEU A 94 4.29 -10.18 10.35
N LYS A 95 5.58 -10.40 10.30
CA LYS A 95 6.28 -11.36 11.17
C LYS A 95 7.36 -10.62 11.95
N PRO A 96 7.17 -10.36 13.26
CA PRO A 96 6.03 -10.76 14.10
C PRO A 96 4.79 -9.92 13.86
N SER A 97 3.62 -10.52 14.13
CA SER A 97 2.32 -9.85 14.02
C SER A 97 1.97 -9.21 15.37
N ASN A 98 2.18 -7.92 15.48
CA ASN A 98 1.88 -7.15 16.69
C ASN A 98 1.63 -5.68 16.32
N LEU A 99 1.32 -4.86 17.31
CA LEU A 99 1.04 -3.44 17.11
C LEU A 99 2.24 -2.52 17.26
N GLN A 100 3.46 -3.05 17.28
CA GLN A 100 4.63 -2.18 17.22
C GLN A 100 4.65 -1.45 15.88
N THR A 101 4.99 -0.17 15.94
CA THR A 101 5.16 0.60 14.70
C THR A 101 6.37 0.07 13.94
N PRO A 102 6.20 -0.39 12.70
CA PRO A 102 7.33 -0.87 11.92
C PRO A 102 8.34 0.24 11.70
N PRO A 103 9.64 -0.09 11.67
CA PRO A 103 10.63 0.90 11.29
C PRO A 103 10.43 1.29 9.83
N SER A 104 10.77 2.53 9.48
CA SER A 104 10.82 2.95 8.10
C SER A 104 12.27 3.01 7.66
N LEU A 105 12.63 2.20 6.67
CA LEU A 105 13.96 2.21 6.08
C LEU A 105 14.09 3.28 5.00
N GLU A 106 12.97 3.94 4.66
CA GLU A 106 12.91 5.00 3.68
C GLU A 106 12.64 6.33 4.38
N SER A 107 13.47 7.32 4.15
CA SER A 107 13.45 8.58 4.91
C SER A 107 12.21 9.45 4.66
N TRP A 108 11.50 9.21 3.58
CA TRP A 108 10.36 10.05 3.18
C TRP A 108 9.00 9.48 3.56
N ILE A 109 8.94 8.30 4.16
CA ILE A 109 7.67 7.68 4.57
C ILE A 109 7.73 7.31 6.05
N GLU A 110 6.55 7.18 6.64
CA GLU A 110 6.38 6.66 8.00
C GLU A 110 5.15 5.77 8.03
N PHE A 111 5.10 4.89 9.03
CA PHE A 111 4.00 3.94 9.21
C PHE A 111 3.24 4.28 10.47
N GLU A 112 1.94 4.06 10.46
CA GLU A 112 1.13 4.23 11.65
C GLU A 112 -0.06 3.28 11.64
N TRP A 113 -0.52 2.94 12.84
CA TRP A 113 -1.70 2.13 13.04
C TRP A 113 -2.90 3.02 13.28
N HIS A 114 -4.00 2.73 12.60
CA HIS A 114 -5.25 3.45 12.75
C HIS A 114 -6.38 2.49 13.08
N ASP A 115 -7.30 2.92 13.96
CA ASP A 115 -8.50 2.14 14.23
C ASP A 115 -9.30 1.98 12.95
N VAL A 116 -9.66 0.75 12.62
CA VAL A 116 -10.50 0.48 11.45
C VAL A 116 -11.84 1.20 11.61
N ALA A 117 -12.36 1.26 12.84
CA ALA A 117 -13.62 1.95 13.14
C ALA A 117 -13.59 3.47 12.87
N ASP A 118 -12.40 4.06 12.84
CA ASP A 118 -12.21 5.51 12.62
C ASP A 118 -11.64 5.82 11.23
N LEU A 119 -11.68 4.85 10.33
CA LEU A 119 -11.04 4.98 9.03
C LEU A 119 -11.65 6.09 8.15
N ASP A 120 -12.91 6.43 8.39
CA ASP A 120 -13.58 7.49 7.65
C ASP A 120 -12.96 8.87 7.90
N ASN A 121 -12.24 9.05 9.01
CA ASN A 121 -11.54 10.27 9.35
C ASN A 121 -10.11 10.33 8.79
N VAL A 122 -9.70 9.30 8.06
CA VAL A 122 -8.38 9.23 7.43
C VAL A 122 -8.52 9.50 5.94
N ASN A 123 -7.64 10.33 5.41
CA ASN A 123 -7.56 10.56 3.97
C ASN A 123 -6.76 9.44 3.31
N LEU A 124 -7.38 8.27 3.20
CA LEU A 124 -6.77 7.10 2.54
C LEU A 124 -6.96 7.21 1.04
N LEU A 125 -5.88 7.07 0.29
CA LEU A 125 -5.91 7.15 -1.17
C LEU A 125 -5.43 5.84 -1.81
N PRO A 126 -6.06 5.40 -2.89
CA PRO A 126 -7.39 5.82 -3.34
C PRO A 126 -8.47 5.50 -2.32
N ALA A 127 -9.51 6.31 -2.27
CA ALA A 127 -10.57 6.18 -1.24
C ALA A 127 -11.26 4.80 -1.26
N GLU A 128 -11.34 4.18 -2.41
CA GLU A 128 -11.94 2.85 -2.58
C GLU A 128 -11.22 1.76 -1.78
N MET A 129 -9.98 2.01 -1.36
CA MET A 129 -9.23 1.07 -0.51
C MET A 129 -9.91 0.81 0.83
N LYS A 130 -10.68 1.77 1.34
CA LYS A 130 -11.38 1.64 2.63
C LYS A 130 -12.32 0.44 2.66
N GLU A 131 -12.94 0.13 1.53
CA GLU A 131 -13.83 -1.00 1.37
C GLU A 131 -13.17 -2.33 1.72
N TYR A 132 -11.90 -2.45 1.35
CA TYR A 132 -11.16 -3.70 1.53
C TYR A 132 -10.60 -3.85 2.94
N VAL A 133 -10.41 -2.73 3.63
CA VAL A 133 -9.89 -2.76 5.01
C VAL A 133 -10.90 -3.34 5.98
N SER A 134 -12.17 -3.05 5.77
CA SER A 134 -13.24 -3.47 6.67
C SER A 134 -13.85 -4.84 6.34
N ARG A 135 -13.34 -5.52 5.35
CA ARG A 135 -13.83 -6.86 4.98
C ARG A 135 -13.31 -7.98 5.87
#